data_db719ad0dd9622e3091a559d6cdbdeae
#
_entry.id   db719ad0dd9622e3091a559d6cdbdeae
#
_cell.length_a   1.000
_cell.length_b   1.000
_cell.length_c   1.000
_cell.angle_alpha   90.00
_cell.angle_beta   90.00
_cell.angle_gamma   90.00
#
_symmetry.space_group_name_H-M   'P 1'
#
loop_
_entity.id
_entity.type
_entity.pdbx_description
1 polymer ?
#
loop_
_entity_poly.entity_id
_entity_poly.type
_entity_poly.pdbx_seq_one_letter_code
_entity_poly.pdbx_strand_id
1 'polypeptide(L)'
;MTTQREEEKRYNALFGTRVRFFVIFIILLCLTAIWSNILTLNFVVICMAPLENGTEIENEDRYYYSNSEFQWLVSIVAIAALLTNGVAVYLIDKIGIRILFTCLGILSAIATMLMPWAIRQGFYTLLCVRFLQGVSFAANFPVIGAFCAKWAYFKQVGLLVSVLVAYVQLSPSITMSISGPLCQSSFGWSSVFYAHGAATFFIFIFYGIFYRNSPQKHPLVGTIEKAKIAIGKPTNVEKNSRRPVPYLAILSTPAVYAVWIASIANFGAVNLMLAYTPIYFSRVLGISITSTGFSAALPPLSQFVLKVVAGWISDRVKFVSERNKLRLFNSIAMIPCGGFFVVLGFLGTENPKLNMIAMGAAAGFLGVATGGFFKAGPMISKQYSHIVTGAFSLMLTTMMLLVPILVNATLGDEMTVDRWQRVFLGTAALMWVNNAIFCVFVQAEPCHWTETPDATVTFT
;
A
#
# COMPACT_ATOMS: atom_id res chain seq x y z
N MET A 1 -17.12 37.60 -24.15
CA MET A 1 -15.82 37.76 -23.46
C MET A 1 -15.95 38.17 -22.00
N THR A 2 -16.95 38.92 -21.59
CA THR A 2 -17.21 39.37 -20.20
C THR A 2 -17.67 38.22 -19.29
N THR A 3 -18.56 37.39 -19.74
CA THR A 3 -19.09 36.21 -18.98
C THR A 3 -18.05 35.16 -18.66
N GLN A 4 -17.15 34.86 -19.59
CA GLN A 4 -16.05 33.91 -19.33
C GLN A 4 -15.02 34.42 -18.31
N ARG A 5 -14.74 35.74 -18.29
CA ARG A 5 -13.85 36.36 -17.31
C ARG A 5 -14.46 36.44 -15.92
N GLU A 6 -15.78 36.61 -15.83
CA GLU A 6 -16.47 36.60 -14.54
C GLU A 6 -16.63 35.18 -13.95
N GLU A 7 -16.91 34.19 -14.79
CA GLU A 7 -16.86 32.78 -14.37
C GLU A 7 -15.44 32.37 -13.93
N GLU A 8 -14.41 32.77 -14.66
CA GLU A 8 -13.01 32.53 -14.29
C GLU A 8 -12.62 33.21 -12.97
N LYS A 9 -13.11 34.41 -12.69
CA LYS A 9 -12.95 35.08 -11.39
C LYS A 9 -13.70 34.36 -10.27
N ARG A 10 -14.90 33.85 -10.52
CA ARG A 10 -15.71 33.11 -9.55
C ARG A 10 -15.09 31.74 -9.21
N TYR A 11 -14.55 31.03 -10.21
CA TYR A 11 -13.83 29.76 -10.00
C TYR A 11 -12.50 29.94 -9.27
N ASN A 12 -11.76 31.01 -9.57
CA ASN A 12 -10.52 31.35 -8.84
C ASN A 12 -10.78 31.77 -7.38
N ALA A 13 -11.97 32.24 -7.04
CA ALA A 13 -12.33 32.59 -5.66
C ALA A 13 -12.61 31.39 -4.77
N LEU A 14 -13.14 30.27 -5.32
CA LEU A 14 -13.50 29.06 -4.54
C LEU A 14 -12.31 28.12 -4.26
N PHE A 15 -11.44 27.86 -5.25
CA PHE A 15 -10.36 26.88 -5.13
C PHE A 15 -8.97 27.44 -5.48
N GLY A 16 -8.88 28.64 -6.07
CA GLY A 16 -7.64 29.25 -6.53
C GLY A 16 -6.86 28.32 -7.50
N THR A 17 -5.55 28.17 -7.27
CA THR A 17 -4.69 27.25 -8.02
C THR A 17 -4.51 25.90 -7.32
N ARG A 18 -5.50 25.43 -6.54
CA ARG A 18 -5.37 24.30 -5.61
C ARG A 18 -6.31 23.13 -5.88
N VAL A 19 -7.03 23.12 -7.00
CA VAL A 19 -7.97 22.05 -7.36
C VAL A 19 -7.27 20.69 -7.40
N ARG A 20 -6.02 20.64 -7.84
CA ARG A 20 -5.22 19.41 -7.87
C ARG A 20 -5.09 18.74 -6.50
N PHE A 21 -4.95 19.49 -5.40
CA PHE A 21 -4.82 18.92 -4.06
C PHE A 21 -6.11 18.23 -3.62
N PHE A 22 -7.26 18.80 -4.00
CA PHE A 22 -8.56 18.19 -3.76
C PHE A 22 -8.73 16.89 -4.56
N VAL A 23 -8.31 16.89 -5.83
CA VAL A 23 -8.30 15.67 -6.66
C VAL A 23 -7.38 14.61 -6.08
N ILE A 24 -6.18 14.99 -5.61
CA ILE A 24 -5.23 14.07 -4.94
C ILE A 24 -5.89 13.46 -3.69
N PHE A 25 -6.55 14.28 -2.88
CA PHE A 25 -7.23 13.82 -1.67
C PHE A 25 -8.34 12.81 -2.00
N ILE A 26 -9.16 13.06 -3.02
CA ILE A 26 -10.21 12.12 -3.45
C ILE A 26 -9.59 10.79 -3.91
N ILE A 27 -8.51 10.83 -4.70
CA ILE A 27 -7.85 9.60 -5.16
C ILE A 27 -7.23 8.84 -3.98
N LEU A 28 -6.63 9.54 -3.03
CA LEU A 28 -6.12 8.94 -1.80
C LEU A 28 -7.24 8.24 -1.02
N LEU A 29 -8.40 8.87 -0.89
CA LEU A 29 -9.58 8.26 -0.27
C LEU A 29 -10.05 7.02 -1.04
N CYS A 30 -10.09 7.06 -2.38
CA CYS A 30 -10.47 5.92 -3.21
C CYS A 30 -9.51 4.74 -3.02
N LEU A 31 -8.20 4.98 -3.06
CA LEU A 31 -7.18 3.96 -2.83
C LEU A 31 -7.27 3.39 -1.41
N THR A 32 -7.48 4.25 -0.42
CA THR A 32 -7.67 3.87 0.99
C THR A 32 -8.91 2.98 1.13
N ALA A 33 -10.03 3.32 0.50
CA ALA A 33 -11.28 2.58 0.58
C ALA A 33 -11.15 1.16 0.00
N ILE A 34 -10.55 1.00 -1.19
CA ILE A 34 -10.34 -0.34 -1.79
C ILE A 34 -9.45 -1.21 -0.90
N TRP A 35 -8.35 -0.66 -0.38
CA TRP A 35 -7.46 -1.42 0.49
C TRP A 35 -8.11 -1.74 1.83
N SER A 36 -8.90 -0.81 2.41
CA SER A 36 -9.70 -1.05 3.62
C SER A 36 -10.67 -2.20 3.44
N ASN A 37 -11.38 -2.28 2.31
CA ASN A 37 -12.31 -3.37 2.00
C ASN A 37 -11.64 -4.76 2.03
N ILE A 38 -10.39 -4.86 1.58
CA ILE A 38 -9.64 -6.12 1.63
C ILE A 38 -9.25 -6.46 3.08
N LEU A 39 -8.87 -5.47 3.87
CA LEU A 39 -8.39 -5.66 5.24
C LEU A 39 -9.52 -5.96 6.24
N THR A 40 -10.79 -5.68 5.92
CA THR A 40 -11.93 -5.98 6.81
C THR A 40 -11.96 -7.43 7.25
N LEU A 41 -11.75 -8.39 6.35
CA LEU A 41 -11.75 -9.81 6.71
C LEU A 41 -10.62 -10.17 7.66
N ASN A 42 -9.42 -9.58 7.48
CA ASN A 42 -8.27 -9.86 8.33
C ASN A 42 -8.53 -9.49 9.80
N PHE A 43 -9.44 -8.55 10.04
CA PHE A 43 -9.89 -8.20 11.38
C PHE A 43 -11.13 -8.99 11.79
N VAL A 44 -12.15 -9.06 10.94
CA VAL A 44 -13.46 -9.66 11.30
C VAL A 44 -13.34 -11.15 11.64
N VAL A 45 -12.33 -11.85 11.13
CA VAL A 45 -12.10 -13.27 11.46
C VAL A 45 -11.94 -13.52 12.97
N ILE A 46 -11.46 -12.53 13.73
CA ILE A 46 -11.38 -12.64 15.20
C ILE A 46 -12.71 -12.39 15.90
N CYS A 47 -13.61 -11.63 15.25
CA CYS A 47 -14.95 -11.34 15.77
C CYS A 47 -15.92 -12.53 15.57
N MET A 48 -15.70 -13.31 14.51
CA MET A 48 -16.54 -14.46 14.16
C MET A 48 -16.16 -15.73 14.93
N ALA A 49 -14.97 -15.77 15.54
CA ALA A 49 -14.52 -16.95 16.28
C ALA A 49 -15.36 -17.16 17.56
N PRO A 50 -15.62 -18.43 17.97
CA PRO A 50 -16.26 -18.73 19.25
C PRO A 50 -15.45 -18.15 20.41
N LEU A 51 -16.12 -17.60 21.44
CA LEU A 51 -15.48 -17.20 22.69
C LEU A 51 -15.13 -18.45 23.51
N GLU A 52 -13.89 -18.61 23.93
CA GLU A 52 -13.44 -19.74 24.77
C GLU A 52 -14.12 -19.77 26.16
N ASN A 53 -14.72 -18.70 26.62
CA ASN A 53 -15.28 -18.55 27.97
C ASN A 53 -16.82 -18.42 27.97
N GLY A 54 -17.54 -19.36 27.37
CA GLY A 54 -18.92 -19.73 27.74
C GLY A 54 -20.01 -18.66 27.92
N THR A 55 -19.78 -17.39 27.64
CA THR A 55 -20.82 -16.37 27.58
C THR A 55 -21.43 -16.35 26.18
N GLU A 56 -22.44 -17.16 26.02
CA GLU A 56 -23.29 -17.20 24.82
C GLU A 56 -24.01 -15.87 24.65
N ILE A 57 -23.58 -15.09 23.65
CA ILE A 57 -24.45 -14.07 23.06
C ILE A 57 -25.33 -14.83 22.07
N GLU A 58 -26.58 -15.04 22.44
CA GLU A 58 -27.55 -16.04 21.94
C GLU A 58 -27.96 -15.86 20.47
N ASN A 59 -27.44 -14.89 19.69
CA ASN A 59 -27.97 -14.52 18.38
C ASN A 59 -26.96 -14.24 17.25
N GLU A 60 -25.70 -14.62 17.35
CA GLU A 60 -24.76 -14.43 16.25
C GLU A 60 -24.26 -15.74 15.65
N ASP A 61 -24.46 -15.89 14.31
CA ASP A 61 -23.85 -16.96 13.52
C ASP A 61 -22.32 -16.87 13.66
N ARG A 62 -21.69 -17.90 14.23
CA ARG A 62 -20.25 -17.98 14.44
C ARG A 62 -19.62 -18.84 13.36
N TYR A 63 -18.56 -18.32 12.75
CA TYR A 63 -17.84 -18.99 11.68
C TYR A 63 -16.37 -19.12 12.06
N TYR A 64 -15.86 -20.32 12.00
CA TYR A 64 -14.46 -20.63 12.24
C TYR A 64 -13.80 -21.04 10.92
N TYR A 65 -12.66 -20.43 10.64
CA TYR A 65 -11.81 -20.81 9.52
C TYR A 65 -10.51 -21.39 10.07
N SER A 66 -10.10 -22.55 9.54
CA SER A 66 -8.76 -23.10 9.79
C SER A 66 -7.67 -22.18 9.26
N ASN A 67 -6.44 -22.35 9.73
CA ASN A 67 -5.31 -21.54 9.24
C ASN A 67 -5.11 -21.71 7.73
N SER A 68 -5.35 -22.90 7.19
CA SER A 68 -5.27 -23.16 5.74
C SER A 68 -6.38 -22.43 4.96
N GLU A 69 -7.61 -22.44 5.47
CA GLU A 69 -8.71 -21.69 4.84
C GLU A 69 -8.46 -20.19 4.89
N PHE A 70 -8.02 -19.65 6.02
CA PHE A 70 -7.67 -18.24 6.13
C PHE A 70 -6.52 -17.87 5.17
N GLN A 71 -5.50 -18.70 5.05
CA GLN A 71 -4.43 -18.54 4.07
C GLN A 71 -4.99 -18.38 2.65
N TRP A 72 -5.90 -19.29 2.23
CA TRP A 72 -6.52 -19.20 0.90
C TRP A 72 -7.35 -17.94 0.72
N LEU A 73 -8.12 -17.53 1.74
CA LEU A 73 -8.93 -16.30 1.71
C LEU A 73 -8.08 -15.04 1.57
N VAL A 74 -6.88 -15.00 2.12
CA VAL A 74 -5.95 -13.87 1.94
C VAL A 74 -5.23 -13.97 0.59
N SER A 75 -4.74 -15.15 0.22
CA SER A 75 -3.93 -15.37 -0.97
C SER A 75 -4.71 -15.19 -2.27
N ILE A 76 -6.00 -15.54 -2.31
CA ILE A 76 -6.84 -15.43 -3.52
C ILE A 76 -6.94 -13.99 -4.02
N VAL A 77 -6.91 -13.01 -3.11
CA VAL A 77 -6.91 -11.57 -3.44
C VAL A 77 -5.63 -11.21 -4.20
N ALA A 78 -4.48 -11.70 -3.73
CA ALA A 78 -3.20 -11.48 -4.39
C ALA A 78 -3.13 -12.17 -5.76
N ILE A 79 -3.62 -13.41 -5.86
CA ILE A 79 -3.71 -14.15 -7.13
C ILE A 79 -4.56 -13.37 -8.14
N ALA A 80 -5.75 -12.92 -7.74
CA ALA A 80 -6.63 -12.14 -8.60
C ALA A 80 -5.96 -10.83 -9.06
N ALA A 81 -5.30 -10.12 -8.13
CA ALA A 81 -4.61 -8.89 -8.45
C ALA A 81 -3.45 -9.10 -9.44
N LEU A 82 -2.65 -10.16 -9.28
CA LEU A 82 -1.56 -10.50 -10.20
C LEU A 82 -2.08 -10.83 -11.60
N LEU A 83 -3.14 -11.66 -11.69
CA LEU A 83 -3.73 -12.05 -12.97
C LEU A 83 -4.36 -10.87 -13.73
N THR A 84 -4.94 -9.92 -13.02
CA THR A 84 -5.72 -8.83 -13.63
C THR A 84 -4.95 -7.51 -13.75
N ASN A 85 -3.76 -7.39 -13.15
CA ASN A 85 -2.95 -6.17 -13.20
C ASN A 85 -2.62 -5.73 -14.64
N GLY A 86 -2.18 -6.66 -15.51
CA GLY A 86 -1.88 -6.36 -16.92
C GLY A 86 -3.11 -5.87 -17.68
N VAL A 87 -4.28 -6.49 -17.42
CA VAL A 87 -5.55 -6.08 -18.01
C VAL A 87 -5.95 -4.69 -17.51
N ALA A 88 -5.76 -4.38 -16.24
CA ALA A 88 -6.04 -3.07 -15.68
C ALA A 88 -5.18 -1.98 -16.33
N VAL A 89 -3.88 -2.22 -16.53
CA VAL A 89 -2.97 -1.29 -17.22
C VAL A 89 -3.46 -1.03 -18.65
N TYR A 90 -3.76 -2.10 -19.42
CA TYR A 90 -4.28 -1.99 -20.78
C TYR A 90 -5.59 -1.18 -20.85
N LEU A 91 -6.51 -1.43 -19.95
CA LEU A 91 -7.80 -0.73 -19.90
C LEU A 91 -7.65 0.75 -19.49
N ILE A 92 -6.69 1.09 -18.60
CA ILE A 92 -6.39 2.50 -18.27
C ILE A 92 -6.01 3.30 -19.50
N ASP A 93 -5.22 2.72 -20.41
CA ASP A 93 -4.81 3.38 -21.65
C ASP A 93 -5.97 3.53 -22.65
N LYS A 94 -6.86 2.55 -22.72
CA LYS A 94 -8.00 2.53 -23.65
C LYS A 94 -9.16 3.44 -23.21
N ILE A 95 -9.67 3.25 -21.99
CA ILE A 95 -10.90 3.91 -21.50
C ILE A 95 -10.61 5.01 -20.48
N GLY A 96 -9.37 5.10 -19.99
CA GLY A 96 -8.94 6.08 -19.02
C GLY A 96 -9.25 5.72 -17.57
N ILE A 97 -8.56 6.42 -16.65
CA ILE A 97 -8.63 6.16 -15.20
C ILE A 97 -10.05 6.36 -14.66
N ARG A 98 -10.76 7.42 -15.10
CA ARG A 98 -12.06 7.79 -14.55
C ARG A 98 -13.05 6.63 -14.59
N ILE A 99 -13.27 6.05 -15.75
CA ILE A 99 -14.27 4.98 -15.94
C ILE A 99 -13.79 3.71 -15.27
N LEU A 100 -12.57 3.25 -15.58
CA LEU A 100 -12.07 1.99 -15.06
C LEU A 100 -12.04 1.97 -13.54
N PHE A 101 -11.45 3.00 -12.91
CA PHE A 101 -11.28 3.03 -11.46
C PHE A 101 -12.62 3.20 -10.73
N THR A 102 -13.59 3.92 -11.33
CA THR A 102 -14.97 3.98 -10.80
C THR A 102 -15.63 2.59 -10.82
N CYS A 103 -15.55 1.86 -11.95
CA CYS A 103 -16.13 0.53 -12.05
C CYS A 103 -15.49 -0.45 -11.05
N LEU A 104 -14.16 -0.44 -10.93
CA LEU A 104 -13.45 -1.31 -10.00
C LEU A 104 -13.73 -0.94 -8.53
N GLY A 105 -13.88 0.35 -8.21
CA GLY A 105 -14.26 0.77 -6.87
C GLY A 105 -15.69 0.38 -6.49
N ILE A 106 -16.64 0.50 -7.41
CA ILE A 106 -18.01 0.01 -7.22
C ILE A 106 -18.03 -1.51 -7.08
N LEU A 107 -17.24 -2.24 -7.89
CA LEU A 107 -17.08 -3.68 -7.76
C LEU A 107 -16.53 -4.05 -6.36
N SER A 108 -15.51 -3.34 -5.87
CA SER A 108 -14.97 -3.52 -4.52
C SER A 108 -16.03 -3.29 -3.44
N ALA A 109 -16.83 -2.22 -3.58
CA ALA A 109 -17.90 -1.90 -2.65
C ALA A 109 -18.96 -3.01 -2.60
N ILE A 110 -19.46 -3.44 -3.75
CA ILE A 110 -20.46 -4.51 -3.87
C ILE A 110 -19.91 -5.83 -3.32
N ALA A 111 -18.70 -6.23 -3.72
CA ALA A 111 -18.04 -7.42 -3.21
C ALA A 111 -17.93 -7.39 -1.68
N THR A 112 -17.57 -6.23 -1.10
CA THR A 112 -17.46 -6.08 0.36
C THR A 112 -18.83 -6.18 1.05
N MET A 113 -19.87 -5.57 0.51
CA MET A 113 -21.23 -5.70 1.06
C MET A 113 -21.80 -7.12 0.92
N LEU A 114 -21.34 -7.90 -0.06
CA LEU A 114 -21.71 -9.30 -0.23
C LEU A 114 -20.96 -10.26 0.71
N MET A 115 -19.89 -9.82 1.40
CA MET A 115 -19.10 -10.68 2.28
C MET A 115 -19.94 -11.39 3.35
N PRO A 116 -20.84 -10.72 4.11
CA PRO A 116 -21.64 -11.40 5.12
C PRO A 116 -22.53 -12.51 4.54
N TRP A 117 -23.12 -12.27 3.38
CA TRP A 117 -23.89 -13.29 2.66
C TRP A 117 -22.99 -14.45 2.21
N ALA A 118 -21.82 -14.15 1.62
CA ALA A 118 -20.90 -15.17 1.14
C ALA A 118 -20.34 -16.05 2.27
N ILE A 119 -20.07 -15.48 3.45
CA ILE A 119 -19.66 -16.21 4.65
C ILE A 119 -20.71 -17.24 5.04
N ARG A 120 -22.01 -16.88 5.01
CA ARG A 120 -23.12 -17.79 5.31
C ARG A 120 -23.31 -18.89 4.28
N GLN A 121 -22.96 -18.65 3.01
CA GLN A 121 -23.05 -19.66 1.94
C GLN A 121 -21.89 -20.66 1.93
N GLY A 122 -20.80 -20.36 2.62
CA GLY A 122 -19.66 -21.24 2.77
C GLY A 122 -18.38 -20.78 2.07
N PHE A 123 -17.32 -21.55 2.26
CA PHE A 123 -15.95 -21.20 1.92
C PHE A 123 -15.72 -20.86 0.43
N TYR A 124 -16.26 -21.65 -0.50
CA TYR A 124 -16.04 -21.42 -1.94
C TYR A 124 -16.71 -20.15 -2.45
N THR A 125 -17.92 -19.84 -1.94
CA THR A 125 -18.61 -18.58 -2.28
C THR A 125 -17.81 -17.39 -1.76
N LEU A 126 -17.28 -17.48 -0.56
CA LEU A 126 -16.42 -16.48 0.03
C LEU A 126 -15.12 -16.28 -0.79
N LEU A 127 -14.49 -17.36 -1.27
CA LEU A 127 -13.33 -17.27 -2.17
C LEU A 127 -13.66 -16.50 -3.45
N CYS A 128 -14.82 -16.74 -4.07
CA CYS A 128 -15.26 -16.00 -5.27
C CYS A 128 -15.39 -14.49 -4.99
N VAL A 129 -16.01 -14.12 -3.87
CA VAL A 129 -16.17 -12.71 -3.50
C VAL A 129 -14.81 -12.06 -3.19
N ARG A 130 -13.91 -12.77 -2.52
CA ARG A 130 -12.53 -12.35 -2.27
C ARG A 130 -11.73 -12.15 -3.56
N PHE A 131 -11.94 -13.03 -4.54
CA PHE A 131 -11.34 -12.88 -5.87
C PHE A 131 -11.77 -11.55 -6.52
N LEU A 132 -13.06 -11.19 -6.46
CA LEU A 132 -13.56 -9.91 -6.98
C LEU A 132 -12.93 -8.70 -6.27
N GLN A 133 -12.69 -8.78 -4.96
CA GLN A 133 -11.95 -7.75 -4.24
C GLN A 133 -10.51 -7.61 -4.78
N GLY A 134 -9.85 -8.73 -5.10
CA GLY A 134 -8.51 -8.73 -5.68
C GLY A 134 -8.47 -8.12 -7.09
N VAL A 135 -9.45 -8.42 -7.94
CA VAL A 135 -9.62 -7.77 -9.26
C VAL A 135 -9.71 -6.25 -9.10
N SER A 136 -10.48 -5.78 -8.11
CA SER A 136 -10.64 -4.35 -7.85
C SER A 136 -9.33 -3.68 -7.41
N PHE A 137 -8.49 -4.39 -6.65
CA PHE A 137 -7.21 -3.89 -6.15
C PHE A 137 -6.13 -3.77 -7.24
N ALA A 138 -6.21 -4.57 -8.29
CA ALA A 138 -5.19 -4.64 -9.35
C ALA A 138 -4.86 -3.29 -9.99
N ALA A 139 -5.82 -2.35 -10.03
CA ALA A 139 -5.62 -1.03 -10.62
C ALA A 139 -4.96 -0.01 -9.69
N ASN A 140 -4.80 -0.26 -8.40
CA ASN A 140 -4.37 0.76 -7.43
C ASN A 140 -3.05 1.43 -7.81
N PHE A 141 -2.00 0.66 -8.06
CA PHE A 141 -0.71 1.23 -8.47
C PHE A 141 -0.70 1.79 -9.90
N PRO A 142 -1.27 1.11 -10.91
CA PRO A 142 -1.41 1.67 -12.24
C PRO A 142 -2.14 3.02 -12.25
N VAL A 143 -3.18 3.17 -11.45
CA VAL A 143 -3.91 4.44 -11.30
C VAL A 143 -3.03 5.54 -10.72
N ILE A 144 -2.21 5.25 -9.70
CA ILE A 144 -1.26 6.22 -9.14
C ILE A 144 -0.31 6.72 -10.22
N GLY A 145 0.30 5.81 -10.99
CA GLY A 145 1.23 6.15 -12.07
C GLY A 145 0.57 7.00 -13.16
N ALA A 146 -0.56 6.54 -13.68
CA ALA A 146 -1.28 7.24 -14.74
C ALA A 146 -1.88 8.58 -14.28
N PHE A 147 -2.29 8.71 -13.02
CA PHE A 147 -2.73 9.96 -12.43
C PHE A 147 -1.58 10.95 -12.30
N CYS A 148 -0.46 10.54 -11.72
CA CYS A 148 0.72 11.40 -11.55
C CYS A 148 1.25 11.91 -12.89
N ALA A 149 1.26 11.08 -13.94
CA ALA A 149 1.67 11.49 -15.28
C ALA A 149 0.83 12.65 -15.83
N LYS A 150 -0.48 12.71 -15.49
CA LYS A 150 -1.40 13.72 -16.01
C LYS A 150 -1.55 14.94 -15.10
N TRP A 151 -1.60 14.76 -13.78
CA TRP A 151 -1.95 15.78 -12.79
C TRP A 151 -0.78 16.33 -11.97
N ALA A 152 0.35 15.62 -11.88
CA ALA A 152 1.51 16.08 -11.14
C ALA A 152 2.26 17.20 -11.88
N TYR A 153 2.86 18.13 -11.15
CA TYR A 153 3.95 18.95 -11.67
C TYR A 153 5.19 18.09 -11.83
N PHE A 154 5.96 18.30 -12.89
CA PHE A 154 7.15 17.50 -13.17
C PHE A 154 8.10 17.39 -11.96
N LYS A 155 8.37 18.53 -11.30
CA LYS A 155 9.25 18.58 -10.11
C LYS A 155 8.64 17.95 -8.83
N GLN A 156 7.36 17.64 -8.81
CA GLN A 156 6.63 17.15 -7.62
C GLN A 156 6.05 15.75 -7.79
N VAL A 157 6.38 15.04 -8.87
CA VAL A 157 5.87 13.69 -9.13
C VAL A 157 6.19 12.74 -7.98
N GLY A 158 7.43 12.75 -7.48
CA GLY A 158 7.87 11.88 -6.38
C GLY A 158 7.08 12.14 -5.09
N LEU A 159 6.87 13.42 -4.73
CA LEU A 159 6.05 13.79 -3.57
C LEU A 159 4.61 13.27 -3.71
N LEU A 160 4.00 13.45 -4.89
CA LEU A 160 2.64 13.01 -5.15
C LEU A 160 2.50 11.49 -5.04
N VAL A 161 3.42 10.74 -5.64
CA VAL A 161 3.46 9.28 -5.53
C VAL A 161 3.56 8.87 -4.06
N SER A 162 4.46 9.50 -3.28
CA SER A 162 4.62 9.20 -1.86
C SER A 162 3.36 9.47 -1.05
N VAL A 163 2.66 10.58 -1.33
CA VAL A 163 1.38 10.91 -0.68
C VAL A 163 0.31 9.87 -1.04
N LEU A 164 0.20 9.50 -2.31
CA LEU A 164 -0.80 8.54 -2.74
C LEU A 164 -0.51 7.13 -2.21
N VAL A 165 0.75 6.69 -2.21
CA VAL A 165 1.14 5.37 -1.64
C VAL A 165 0.93 5.31 -0.11
N ALA A 166 0.72 6.45 0.57
CA ALA A 166 0.38 6.46 1.99
C ALA A 166 -0.94 5.74 2.32
N TYR A 167 -1.80 5.45 1.31
CA TYR A 167 -2.99 4.61 1.51
C TYR A 167 -2.66 3.26 2.15
N VAL A 168 -1.46 2.72 1.89
CA VAL A 168 -1.00 1.42 2.45
C VAL A 168 -0.96 1.45 3.99
N GLN A 169 -0.67 2.61 4.59
CA GLN A 169 -0.65 2.81 6.04
C GLN A 169 -1.98 3.36 6.58
N LEU A 170 -2.63 4.26 5.83
CA LEU A 170 -3.89 4.88 6.26
C LEU A 170 -5.04 3.88 6.30
N SER A 171 -5.15 3.00 5.31
CA SER A 171 -6.22 2.00 5.25
C SER A 171 -6.26 1.08 6.47
N PRO A 172 -5.18 0.39 6.85
CA PRO A 172 -5.22 -0.47 8.02
C PRO A 172 -5.44 0.31 9.31
N SER A 173 -4.88 1.53 9.44
CA SER A 173 -5.11 2.38 10.62
C SER A 173 -6.60 2.70 10.80
N ILE A 174 -7.29 3.05 9.71
CA ILE A 174 -8.73 3.35 9.73
C ILE A 174 -9.53 2.06 9.93
N THR A 175 -9.25 1.02 9.14
CA THR A 175 -10.01 -0.24 9.17
C THR A 175 -9.96 -0.89 10.54
N MET A 176 -8.77 -1.04 11.13
CA MET A 176 -8.61 -1.71 12.43
C MET A 176 -9.31 -0.92 13.54
N SER A 177 -9.14 0.43 13.58
CA SER A 177 -9.78 1.28 14.59
C SER A 177 -11.30 1.26 14.53
N ILE A 178 -11.89 1.18 13.33
CA ILE A 178 -13.35 1.18 13.15
C ILE A 178 -13.93 -0.22 13.35
N SER A 179 -13.23 -1.26 12.91
CA SER A 179 -13.74 -2.63 12.93
C SER A 179 -13.94 -3.18 14.35
N GLY A 180 -13.03 -2.83 15.30
CA GLY A 180 -13.14 -3.31 16.69
C GLY A 180 -14.46 -2.90 17.36
N PRO A 181 -14.77 -1.61 17.45
CA PRO A 181 -16.05 -1.13 18.01
C PRO A 181 -17.27 -1.63 17.23
N LEU A 182 -17.23 -1.69 15.90
CA LEU A 182 -18.34 -2.18 15.09
C LEU A 182 -18.63 -3.66 15.35
N CYS A 183 -17.60 -4.49 15.48
CA CYS A 183 -17.76 -5.91 15.80
C CYS A 183 -18.49 -6.15 17.13
N GLN A 184 -18.25 -5.29 18.11
CA GLN A 184 -18.87 -5.41 19.46
C GLN A 184 -20.18 -4.61 19.58
N SER A 185 -20.60 -3.91 18.52
CA SER A 185 -21.89 -3.22 18.51
C SER A 185 -23.06 -4.21 18.40
N SER A 186 -24.28 -3.73 18.68
CA SER A 186 -25.51 -4.50 18.51
C SER A 186 -25.75 -4.95 17.05
N PHE A 187 -25.03 -4.37 16.09
CA PHE A 187 -25.11 -4.76 14.66
C PHE A 187 -24.19 -5.92 14.28
N GLY A 188 -23.31 -6.35 15.20
CA GLY A 188 -22.41 -7.48 15.03
C GLY A 188 -21.34 -7.30 13.96
N TRP A 189 -20.59 -8.38 13.70
CA TRP A 189 -19.46 -8.41 12.77
C TRP A 189 -19.83 -8.04 11.32
N SER A 190 -21.04 -8.33 10.88
CA SER A 190 -21.53 -8.01 9.53
C SER A 190 -21.52 -6.51 9.26
N SER A 191 -21.70 -5.68 10.29
CA SER A 191 -21.73 -4.21 10.18
C SER A 191 -20.41 -3.63 9.66
N VAL A 192 -19.29 -4.28 9.93
CA VAL A 192 -17.98 -3.86 9.43
C VAL A 192 -17.96 -3.86 7.91
N PHE A 193 -18.45 -4.92 7.28
CA PHE A 193 -18.48 -5.04 5.82
C PHE A 193 -19.47 -4.06 5.20
N TYR A 194 -20.65 -3.88 5.78
CA TYR A 194 -21.63 -2.92 5.27
C TYR A 194 -21.15 -1.48 5.39
N ALA A 195 -20.53 -1.11 6.52
CA ALA A 195 -20.00 0.24 6.72
C ALA A 195 -18.89 0.58 5.71
N HIS A 196 -17.90 -0.30 5.56
CA HIS A 196 -16.80 -0.08 4.61
C HIS A 196 -17.27 -0.13 3.15
N GLY A 197 -18.14 -1.08 2.80
CA GLY A 197 -18.71 -1.19 1.46
C GLY A 197 -19.56 0.03 1.09
N ALA A 198 -20.45 0.49 1.97
CA ALA A 198 -21.27 1.68 1.75
C ALA A 198 -20.38 2.94 1.60
N ALA A 199 -19.41 3.15 2.51
CA ALA A 199 -18.49 4.27 2.42
C ALA A 199 -17.73 4.27 1.07
N THR A 200 -17.22 3.10 0.65
CA THR A 200 -16.54 2.93 -0.63
C THR A 200 -17.47 3.27 -1.79
N PHE A 201 -18.70 2.80 -1.77
CA PHE A 201 -19.68 3.07 -2.82
C PHE A 201 -19.91 4.56 -3.02
N PHE A 202 -20.16 5.31 -1.94
CA PHE A 202 -20.37 6.76 -2.02
C PHE A 202 -19.10 7.52 -2.46
N ILE A 203 -17.92 7.13 -1.96
CA ILE A 203 -16.64 7.73 -2.37
C ILE A 203 -16.44 7.55 -3.87
N PHE A 204 -16.71 6.37 -4.44
CA PHE A 204 -16.50 6.11 -5.86
C PHE A 204 -17.57 6.73 -6.77
N ILE A 205 -18.80 6.88 -6.33
CA ILE A 205 -19.80 7.69 -7.04
C ILE A 205 -19.34 9.14 -7.11
N PHE A 206 -18.91 9.71 -5.98
CA PHE A 206 -18.40 11.06 -5.95
C PHE A 206 -17.17 11.24 -6.84
N TYR A 207 -16.23 10.31 -6.78
CA TYR A 207 -15.06 10.27 -7.67
C TYR A 207 -15.46 10.23 -9.14
N GLY A 208 -16.37 9.34 -9.53
CA GLY A 208 -16.84 9.18 -10.91
C GLY A 208 -17.50 10.46 -11.47
N ILE A 209 -18.22 11.19 -10.64
CA ILE A 209 -18.86 12.48 -11.01
C ILE A 209 -17.82 13.60 -11.12
N PHE A 210 -16.95 13.71 -10.12
CA PHE A 210 -16.04 14.85 -9.97
C PHE A 210 -14.77 14.73 -10.83
N TYR A 211 -14.12 13.56 -10.85
CA TYR A 211 -12.82 13.37 -11.49
C TYR A 211 -12.88 13.49 -13.02
N ARG A 212 -11.82 14.04 -13.62
CA ARG A 212 -11.61 14.09 -15.08
C ARG A 212 -10.21 13.58 -15.41
N ASN A 213 -10.10 12.79 -16.51
CA ASN A 213 -8.85 12.18 -16.96
C ASN A 213 -7.73 13.18 -17.29
N SER A 214 -8.07 14.46 -17.51
CA SER A 214 -7.10 15.51 -17.83
C SER A 214 -7.44 16.80 -17.11
N PRO A 215 -6.43 17.53 -16.56
CA PRO A 215 -6.63 18.85 -15.98
C PRO A 215 -7.25 19.84 -16.96
N GLN A 216 -6.94 19.72 -18.27
CA GLN A 216 -7.48 20.61 -19.31
C GLN A 216 -9.00 20.48 -19.46
N LYS A 217 -9.55 19.27 -19.22
CA LYS A 217 -10.99 18.96 -19.32
C LYS A 217 -11.74 19.16 -18.00
N HIS A 218 -11.05 19.57 -16.93
CA HIS A 218 -11.68 19.76 -15.63
C HIS A 218 -12.24 21.19 -15.50
N PRO A 219 -13.54 21.37 -15.22
CA PRO A 219 -14.17 22.68 -15.21
C PRO A 219 -13.62 23.64 -14.13
N LEU A 220 -13.20 23.09 -12.98
CA LEU A 220 -12.75 23.87 -11.83
C LEU A 220 -11.26 24.23 -11.86
N VAL A 221 -10.48 23.71 -12.81
CA VAL A 221 -9.04 24.01 -12.90
C VAL A 221 -8.83 25.29 -13.69
N GLY A 222 -8.24 26.31 -13.06
CA GLY A 222 -7.95 27.59 -13.69
C GLY A 222 -6.80 27.51 -14.72
N THR A 223 -6.73 28.53 -15.59
CA THR A 223 -5.72 28.62 -16.67
C THR A 223 -4.29 28.60 -16.14
N ILE A 224 -4.01 29.28 -15.03
CA ILE A 224 -2.70 29.32 -14.38
C ILE A 224 -2.27 27.93 -13.88
N GLU A 225 -3.20 27.17 -13.29
CA GLU A 225 -2.93 25.82 -12.80
C GLU A 225 -2.70 24.87 -13.97
N LYS A 226 -3.51 24.97 -15.04
CA LYS A 226 -3.33 24.20 -16.29
C LYS A 226 -1.95 24.42 -16.90
N ALA A 227 -1.51 25.69 -17.00
CA ALA A 227 -0.20 26.06 -17.51
C ALA A 227 0.93 25.47 -16.65
N LYS A 228 0.84 25.59 -15.31
CA LYS A 228 1.85 25.03 -14.39
C LYS A 228 1.95 23.50 -14.49
N ILE A 229 0.81 22.80 -14.67
CA ILE A 229 0.80 21.33 -14.83
C ILE A 229 1.44 20.91 -16.17
N ALA A 230 1.35 21.75 -17.20
CA ALA A 230 1.90 21.46 -18.53
C ALA A 230 3.43 21.61 -18.60
N ILE A 231 4.03 22.44 -17.71
CA ILE A 231 5.48 22.70 -17.72
C ILE A 231 6.28 21.40 -17.52
N GLY A 232 7.24 21.15 -18.42
CA GLY A 232 8.14 20.01 -18.36
C GLY A 232 7.50 18.67 -18.74
N LYS A 233 6.27 18.66 -19.25
CA LYS A 233 5.66 17.45 -19.83
C LYS A 233 6.00 17.36 -21.31
N PRO A 234 6.37 16.16 -21.80
CA PRO A 234 6.73 15.98 -23.19
C PRO A 234 5.55 16.27 -24.12
N THR A 235 5.84 16.98 -25.20
CA THR A 235 4.89 17.23 -26.29
C THR A 235 4.58 15.94 -27.05
N ASN A 236 3.53 15.93 -27.88
CA ASN A 236 3.17 14.75 -28.68
C ASN A 236 4.30 14.34 -29.67
N VAL A 237 5.11 15.31 -30.11
CA VAL A 237 6.26 15.07 -30.99
C VAL A 237 7.37 14.33 -30.25
N GLU A 238 7.68 14.74 -29.01
CA GLU A 238 8.70 14.10 -28.16
C GLU A 238 8.25 12.70 -27.67
N LYS A 239 6.95 12.43 -27.58
CA LYS A 239 6.45 11.09 -27.24
C LYS A 239 6.74 10.05 -28.31
N ASN A 240 6.69 10.45 -29.57
CA ASN A 240 6.97 9.55 -30.70
C ASN A 240 8.47 9.24 -30.89
N SER A 241 9.36 10.06 -30.30
CA SER A 241 10.82 9.88 -30.33
C SER A 241 11.39 9.14 -29.12
N ARG A 242 10.54 8.59 -28.23
CA ARG A 242 11.03 7.85 -27.06
C ARG A 242 11.79 6.59 -27.49
N ARG A 243 13.02 6.49 -27.02
CA ARG A 243 13.84 5.29 -27.20
C ARG A 243 13.17 4.08 -26.56
N PRO A 244 13.34 2.88 -27.11
CA PRO A 244 12.86 1.66 -26.50
C PRO A 244 13.49 1.47 -25.11
N VAL A 245 12.70 0.94 -24.19
CA VAL A 245 13.17 0.68 -22.82
C VAL A 245 14.24 -0.40 -22.83
N PRO A 246 15.41 -0.18 -22.22
CA PRO A 246 16.50 -1.15 -22.20
C PRO A 246 16.25 -2.24 -21.13
N TYR A 247 15.20 -3.07 -21.28
CA TYR A 247 14.82 -4.07 -20.28
C TYR A 247 15.96 -5.00 -19.86
N LEU A 248 16.74 -5.50 -20.82
CA LEU A 248 17.85 -6.39 -20.53
C LEU A 248 18.95 -5.71 -19.69
N ALA A 249 19.28 -4.45 -19.96
CA ALA A 249 20.24 -3.70 -19.18
C ALA A 249 19.73 -3.42 -17.76
N ILE A 250 18.44 -3.12 -17.60
CA ILE A 250 17.81 -2.95 -16.28
C ILE A 250 17.87 -4.25 -15.48
N LEU A 251 17.48 -5.37 -16.11
CA LEU A 251 17.49 -6.70 -15.49
C LEU A 251 18.87 -7.29 -15.23
N SER A 252 19.94 -6.79 -15.89
CA SER A 252 21.32 -7.22 -15.63
C SER A 252 22.03 -6.37 -14.58
N THR A 253 21.40 -5.34 -14.02
CA THR A 253 22.04 -4.38 -13.10
C THR A 253 21.89 -4.81 -11.64
N PRO A 254 23.00 -5.15 -10.91
CA PRO A 254 22.93 -5.60 -9.51
C PRO A 254 22.30 -4.58 -8.56
N ALA A 255 22.48 -3.28 -8.80
CA ALA A 255 21.88 -2.24 -7.98
C ALA A 255 20.34 -2.22 -8.05
N VAL A 256 19.74 -2.63 -9.18
CA VAL A 256 18.29 -2.78 -9.32
C VAL A 256 17.79 -3.94 -8.47
N TYR A 257 18.48 -5.08 -8.50
CA TYR A 257 18.15 -6.22 -7.64
C TYR A 257 18.29 -5.88 -6.15
N ALA A 258 19.30 -5.11 -5.76
CA ALA A 258 19.45 -4.67 -4.37
C ALA A 258 18.20 -3.90 -3.89
N VAL A 259 17.67 -3.00 -4.73
CA VAL A 259 16.45 -2.24 -4.44
C VAL A 259 15.24 -3.17 -4.33
N TRP A 260 15.10 -4.13 -5.24
CA TRP A 260 13.99 -5.08 -5.24
C TRP A 260 14.03 -6.06 -4.06
N ILE A 261 15.21 -6.59 -3.74
CA ILE A 261 15.40 -7.49 -2.60
C ILE A 261 15.08 -6.77 -1.27
N ALA A 262 15.53 -5.52 -1.10
CA ALA A 262 15.17 -4.73 0.08
C ALA A 262 13.65 -4.49 0.15
N SER A 263 12.99 -4.27 -0.98
CA SER A 263 11.53 -4.10 -1.02
C SER A 263 10.76 -5.38 -0.65
N ILE A 264 11.26 -6.56 -1.01
CA ILE A 264 10.68 -7.87 -0.64
C ILE A 264 10.65 -8.01 0.88
N ALA A 265 11.76 -7.74 1.59
CA ALA A 265 11.79 -7.81 3.05
C ALA A 265 10.83 -6.83 3.71
N ASN A 266 10.82 -5.57 3.21
CA ASN A 266 9.92 -4.54 3.73
C ASN A 266 8.46 -4.93 3.56
N PHE A 267 8.04 -5.29 2.33
CA PHE A 267 6.65 -5.66 2.06
C PHE A 267 6.27 -7.00 2.71
N GLY A 268 7.21 -7.92 2.90
CA GLY A 268 6.99 -9.15 3.65
C GLY A 268 6.60 -8.85 5.10
N ALA A 269 7.39 -8.05 5.80
CA ALA A 269 7.08 -7.64 7.19
C ALA A 269 5.78 -6.84 7.28
N VAL A 270 5.53 -5.91 6.34
CA VAL A 270 4.27 -5.14 6.30
C VAL A 270 3.07 -6.07 6.14
N ASN A 271 3.10 -7.01 5.18
CA ASN A 271 2.00 -7.95 4.97
C ASN A 271 1.80 -8.90 6.16
N LEU A 272 2.89 -9.36 6.80
CA LEU A 272 2.80 -10.14 8.05
C LEU A 272 2.03 -9.36 9.12
N MET A 273 2.41 -8.11 9.36
CA MET A 273 1.75 -7.28 10.35
C MET A 273 0.28 -7.02 9.99
N LEU A 274 -0.02 -6.67 8.73
CA LEU A 274 -1.38 -6.32 8.31
C LEU A 274 -2.35 -7.52 8.38
N ALA A 275 -1.89 -8.70 8.02
CA ALA A 275 -2.73 -9.89 8.02
C ALA A 275 -2.87 -10.54 9.40
N TYR A 276 -1.81 -10.53 10.20
CA TYR A 276 -1.72 -11.39 11.37
C TYR A 276 -1.63 -10.65 12.71
N THR A 277 -1.36 -9.33 12.77
CA THR A 277 -1.35 -8.61 14.06
C THR A 277 -2.68 -8.71 14.82
N PRO A 278 -3.86 -8.55 14.19
CA PRO A 278 -5.12 -8.73 14.92
C PRO A 278 -5.29 -10.14 15.50
N ILE A 279 -4.90 -11.15 14.71
CA ILE A 279 -4.98 -12.55 15.12
C ILE A 279 -4.03 -12.83 16.29
N TYR A 280 -2.78 -12.36 16.19
CA TYR A 280 -1.78 -12.51 17.25
C TYR A 280 -2.23 -11.82 18.54
N PHE A 281 -2.71 -10.58 18.46
CA PHE A 281 -3.16 -9.82 19.63
C PHE A 281 -4.39 -10.44 20.29
N SER A 282 -5.39 -10.87 19.50
CA SER A 282 -6.62 -11.45 20.05
C SER A 282 -6.44 -12.89 20.52
N ARG A 283 -5.91 -13.78 19.65
CA ARG A 283 -5.89 -15.22 19.94
C ARG A 283 -4.70 -15.68 20.77
N VAL A 284 -3.53 -15.01 20.63
CA VAL A 284 -2.31 -15.42 21.35
C VAL A 284 -2.14 -14.60 22.64
N LEU A 285 -2.34 -13.28 22.58
CA LEU A 285 -2.19 -12.41 23.74
C LEU A 285 -3.49 -12.22 24.54
N GLY A 286 -4.64 -12.74 24.09
CA GLY A 286 -5.91 -12.64 24.81
C GLY A 286 -6.47 -11.22 24.93
N ILE A 287 -6.08 -10.30 24.05
CA ILE A 287 -6.54 -8.90 24.09
C ILE A 287 -7.98 -8.83 23.58
N SER A 288 -8.85 -8.06 24.25
CA SER A 288 -10.23 -7.86 23.82
C SER A 288 -10.34 -7.30 22.40
N ILE A 289 -11.40 -7.63 21.67
CA ILE A 289 -11.59 -7.29 20.25
C ILE A 289 -11.49 -5.77 20.03
N THR A 290 -12.15 -4.94 20.86
CA THR A 290 -12.07 -3.48 20.73
C THR A 290 -10.66 -2.98 20.96
N SER A 291 -9.98 -3.44 22.01
CA SER A 291 -8.59 -3.06 22.30
C SER A 291 -7.65 -3.55 21.20
N THR A 292 -7.90 -4.73 20.62
CA THR A 292 -7.16 -5.26 19.47
C THR A 292 -7.30 -4.33 18.25
N GLY A 293 -8.50 -3.79 17.98
CA GLY A 293 -8.71 -2.85 16.88
C GLY A 293 -7.85 -1.61 17.00
N PHE A 294 -7.86 -0.94 18.15
CA PHE A 294 -7.03 0.24 18.38
C PHE A 294 -5.53 -0.09 18.40
N SER A 295 -5.15 -1.18 19.03
CA SER A 295 -3.74 -1.59 19.12
C SER A 295 -3.17 -2.04 17.79
N ALA A 296 -3.93 -2.74 16.95
CA ALA A 296 -3.51 -3.16 15.62
C ALA A 296 -3.46 -1.99 14.61
N ALA A 297 -4.06 -0.85 14.94
CA ALA A 297 -3.92 0.37 14.15
C ALA A 297 -2.60 1.12 14.43
N LEU A 298 -1.95 0.90 15.59
CA LEU A 298 -0.71 1.57 15.97
C LEU A 298 0.49 1.25 15.04
N PRO A 299 0.75 0.00 14.65
CA PRO A 299 1.86 -0.32 13.75
C PRO A 299 1.82 0.45 12.42
N PRO A 300 0.73 0.43 11.62
CA PRO A 300 0.70 1.20 10.39
C PRO A 300 0.71 2.72 10.61
N LEU A 301 0.14 3.22 11.71
CA LEU A 301 0.17 4.64 12.05
C LEU A 301 1.59 5.10 12.40
N SER A 302 2.33 4.35 13.22
CA SER A 302 3.72 4.64 13.55
C SER A 302 4.61 4.61 12.30
N GLN A 303 4.39 3.64 11.41
CA GLN A 303 5.07 3.56 10.12
C GLN A 303 4.82 4.81 9.28
N PHE A 304 3.57 5.28 9.20
CA PHE A 304 3.22 6.48 8.44
C PHE A 304 3.95 7.73 8.99
N VAL A 305 3.91 7.94 10.30
CA VAL A 305 4.56 9.09 10.94
C VAL A 305 6.07 9.08 10.67
N LEU A 306 6.73 7.95 10.93
CA LEU A 306 8.18 7.84 10.72
C LEU A 306 8.58 7.90 9.23
N LYS A 307 7.72 7.46 8.32
CA LYS A 307 7.90 7.61 6.87
C LYS A 307 8.00 9.08 6.46
N VAL A 308 7.11 9.92 6.97
CA VAL A 308 7.10 11.37 6.68
C VAL A 308 8.33 12.05 7.27
N VAL A 309 8.64 11.76 8.53
CA VAL A 309 9.80 12.31 9.24
C VAL A 309 11.11 11.90 8.56
N ALA A 310 11.27 10.64 8.23
CA ALA A 310 12.47 10.11 7.59
C ALA A 310 12.69 10.69 6.18
N GLY A 311 11.62 10.84 5.40
CA GLY A 311 11.68 11.50 4.10
C GLY A 311 12.21 12.93 4.22
N TRP A 312 11.64 13.71 5.16
CA TRP A 312 12.06 15.08 5.42
C TRP A 312 13.52 15.19 5.91
N ILE A 313 13.95 14.30 6.82
CA ILE A 313 15.35 14.25 7.29
C ILE A 313 16.28 13.86 6.15
N SER A 314 15.95 12.84 5.36
CA SER A 314 16.78 12.37 4.25
C SER A 314 17.08 13.46 3.22
N ASP A 315 16.14 14.37 2.98
CA ASP A 315 16.32 15.47 2.04
C ASP A 315 17.17 16.62 2.61
N ARG A 316 17.21 16.78 3.95
CA ARG A 316 17.98 17.84 4.62
C ARG A 316 19.42 17.46 4.95
N VAL A 317 19.70 16.19 5.16
CA VAL A 317 21.04 15.70 5.45
C VAL A 317 21.93 15.79 4.20
N LYS A 318 22.92 16.69 4.21
CA LYS A 318 23.81 16.94 3.07
C LYS A 318 25.29 16.60 3.35
N PHE A 319 25.64 16.31 4.61
CA PHE A 319 27.01 16.03 5.04
C PHE A 319 27.45 14.58 4.83
N VAL A 320 26.55 13.69 4.44
CA VAL A 320 26.82 12.28 4.13
C VAL A 320 26.65 12.07 2.64
N SER A 321 27.54 11.26 2.02
CA SER A 321 27.41 10.89 0.61
C SER A 321 26.07 10.19 0.33
N GLU A 322 25.47 10.40 -0.83
CA GLU A 322 24.16 9.84 -1.14
C GLU A 322 24.13 8.31 -1.01
N ARG A 323 25.18 7.61 -1.43
CA ARG A 323 25.28 6.15 -1.26
C ARG A 323 25.27 5.73 0.20
N ASN A 324 26.05 6.39 1.05
CA ASN A 324 26.07 6.08 2.48
C ASN A 324 24.76 6.46 3.18
N LYS A 325 24.10 7.53 2.72
CA LYS A 325 22.77 7.92 3.18
C LYS A 325 21.73 6.83 2.90
N LEU A 326 21.71 6.31 1.67
CA LEU A 326 20.82 5.20 1.29
C LEU A 326 21.06 3.96 2.19
N ARG A 327 22.31 3.60 2.42
CA ARG A 327 22.70 2.50 3.33
C ARG A 327 22.24 2.75 4.76
N LEU A 328 22.49 3.95 5.28
CA LEU A 328 22.15 4.33 6.64
C LEU A 328 20.63 4.26 6.87
N PHE A 329 19.82 4.90 6.02
CA PHE A 329 18.38 4.91 6.17
C PHE A 329 17.77 3.52 6.02
N ASN A 330 18.27 2.71 5.09
CA ASN A 330 17.82 1.32 4.94
C ASN A 330 18.20 0.47 6.15
N SER A 331 19.40 0.63 6.69
CA SER A 331 19.84 -0.10 7.89
C SER A 331 19.06 0.32 9.14
N ILE A 332 18.77 1.62 9.32
CA ILE A 332 17.90 2.11 10.40
C ILE A 332 16.49 1.55 10.26
N ALA A 333 16.01 1.30 9.04
CA ALA A 333 14.71 0.67 8.85
C ALA A 333 14.73 -0.82 9.18
N MET A 334 15.69 -1.56 8.64
CA MET A 334 15.66 -3.03 8.65
C MET A 334 16.26 -3.66 9.91
N ILE A 335 17.36 -3.09 10.45
CA ILE A 335 18.06 -3.70 11.61
C ILE A 335 17.23 -3.58 12.88
N PRO A 336 16.73 -2.40 13.29
CA PRO A 336 15.88 -2.31 14.47
C PRO A 336 14.55 -3.04 14.31
N CYS A 337 13.93 -3.00 13.11
CA CYS A 337 12.71 -3.75 12.84
C CYS A 337 12.93 -5.25 13.10
N GLY A 338 13.99 -5.85 12.54
CA GLY A 338 14.36 -7.23 12.82
C GLY A 338 14.63 -7.46 14.31
N GLY A 339 15.32 -6.53 14.98
CA GLY A 339 15.56 -6.58 16.43
C GLY A 339 14.26 -6.63 17.24
N PHE A 340 13.26 -5.82 16.89
CA PHE A 340 11.96 -5.88 17.57
C PHE A 340 11.20 -7.17 17.26
N PHE A 341 11.34 -7.75 16.08
CA PHE A 341 10.80 -9.09 15.82
C PHE A 341 11.50 -10.17 16.67
N VAL A 342 12.81 -10.09 16.90
CA VAL A 342 13.50 -10.98 17.84
C VAL A 342 12.93 -10.78 19.25
N VAL A 343 12.78 -9.53 19.71
CA VAL A 343 12.17 -9.24 21.02
C VAL A 343 10.77 -9.84 21.11
N LEU A 344 9.91 -9.68 20.10
CA LEU A 344 8.56 -10.28 20.07
C LEU A 344 8.62 -11.81 20.18
N GLY A 345 9.61 -12.45 19.57
CA GLY A 345 9.79 -13.90 19.64
C GLY A 345 10.10 -14.43 21.05
N PHE A 346 10.69 -13.59 21.92
CA PHE A 346 11.09 -14.00 23.28
C PHE A 346 10.24 -13.38 24.41
N LEU A 347 9.35 -12.41 24.11
CA LEU A 347 8.53 -11.74 25.10
C LEU A 347 7.45 -12.62 25.75
N GLY A 348 7.04 -13.71 25.10
CA GLY A 348 5.92 -14.51 25.58
C GLY A 348 4.59 -13.73 25.65
N THR A 349 3.63 -14.25 26.42
CA THR A 349 2.28 -13.70 26.57
C THR A 349 2.07 -12.87 27.85
N GLU A 350 3.04 -12.89 28.76
CA GLU A 350 2.90 -12.27 30.10
C GLU A 350 2.67 -10.75 30.07
N ASN A 351 3.23 -10.07 29.07
CA ASN A 351 3.16 -8.63 28.94
C ASN A 351 2.56 -8.17 27.61
N PRO A 352 1.23 -8.25 27.40
CA PRO A 352 0.60 -7.88 26.14
C PRO A 352 0.92 -6.44 25.68
N LYS A 353 1.00 -5.49 26.63
CA LYS A 353 1.33 -4.09 26.32
C LYS A 353 2.72 -3.93 25.71
N LEU A 354 3.70 -4.70 26.19
CA LEU A 354 5.07 -4.65 25.66
C LEU A 354 5.12 -5.26 24.25
N ASN A 355 4.37 -6.34 23.99
CA ASN A 355 4.20 -6.90 22.66
C ASN A 355 3.60 -5.87 21.67
N MET A 356 2.58 -5.11 22.09
CA MET A 356 1.96 -4.06 21.26
C MET A 356 2.96 -2.94 20.94
N ILE A 357 3.72 -2.49 21.93
CA ILE A 357 4.75 -1.45 21.74
C ILE A 357 5.86 -1.95 20.81
N ALA A 358 6.35 -3.18 21.02
CA ALA A 358 7.38 -3.78 20.17
C ALA A 358 6.92 -3.93 18.71
N MET A 359 5.67 -4.35 18.48
CA MET A 359 5.08 -4.44 17.14
C MET A 359 4.96 -3.05 16.50
N GLY A 360 4.49 -2.06 17.25
CA GLY A 360 4.39 -0.66 16.81
C GLY A 360 5.76 -0.07 16.47
N ALA A 361 6.78 -0.34 17.27
CA ALA A 361 8.14 0.09 17.01
C ALA A 361 8.74 -0.59 15.77
N ALA A 362 8.57 -1.92 15.63
CA ALA A 362 9.01 -2.65 14.45
C ALA A 362 8.45 -2.03 13.16
N ALA A 363 7.13 -1.79 13.13
CA ALA A 363 6.48 -1.16 11.98
C ALA A 363 6.96 0.29 11.78
N GLY A 364 7.13 1.05 12.85
CA GLY A 364 7.61 2.42 12.79
C GLY A 364 8.96 2.52 12.08
N PHE A 365 9.92 1.70 12.48
CA PHE A 365 11.24 1.69 11.85
C PHE A 365 11.17 1.37 10.34
N LEU A 366 10.25 0.53 9.89
CA LEU A 366 10.05 0.28 8.45
C LEU A 366 9.71 1.56 7.65
N GLY A 367 9.09 2.55 8.28
CA GLY A 367 8.81 3.85 7.66
C GLY A 367 10.08 4.57 7.22
N VAL A 368 11.21 4.38 7.92
CA VAL A 368 12.50 5.00 7.62
C VAL A 368 13.08 4.54 6.27
N ALA A 369 12.64 3.40 5.75
CA ALA A 369 13.05 2.88 4.43
C ALA A 369 12.75 3.85 3.26
N THR A 370 11.91 4.87 3.49
CA THR A 370 11.65 5.94 2.51
C THR A 370 12.93 6.68 2.10
N GLY A 371 13.87 6.88 3.04
CA GLY A 371 15.19 7.43 2.74
C GLY A 371 16.19 6.42 2.19
N GLY A 372 15.88 5.12 2.21
CA GLY A 372 16.67 3.99 1.74
C GLY A 372 16.28 3.52 0.34
N PHE A 373 15.80 2.27 0.22
CA PHE A 373 15.54 1.65 -1.09
C PHE A 373 14.45 2.35 -1.90
N PHE A 374 13.44 2.97 -1.28
CA PHE A 374 12.42 3.74 -2.00
C PHE A 374 13.02 4.94 -2.73
N LYS A 375 14.04 5.60 -2.16
CA LYS A 375 14.75 6.71 -2.79
C LYS A 375 15.79 6.20 -3.81
N ALA A 376 16.44 5.07 -3.56
CA ALA A 376 17.47 4.51 -4.42
C ALA A 376 16.94 4.19 -5.83
N GLY A 377 15.75 3.57 -5.94
CA GLY A 377 15.14 3.21 -7.21
C GLY A 377 15.08 4.36 -8.23
N PRO A 378 14.41 5.47 -7.93
CA PRO A 378 14.39 6.66 -8.81
C PRO A 378 15.77 7.26 -9.09
N MET A 379 16.69 7.25 -8.14
CA MET A 379 18.02 7.84 -8.30
C MET A 379 18.84 7.10 -9.36
N ILE A 380 18.86 5.76 -9.32
CA ILE A 380 19.66 4.95 -10.24
C ILE A 380 19.04 4.84 -11.64
N SER A 381 17.73 5.06 -11.77
CA SER A 381 16.97 4.77 -13.00
C SER A 381 16.47 6.02 -13.75
N LYS A 382 16.56 7.21 -13.19
CA LYS A 382 16.15 8.49 -13.80
C LYS A 382 14.84 8.38 -14.62
N GLN A 383 14.93 8.55 -15.96
CA GLN A 383 13.80 8.50 -16.89
C GLN A 383 13.06 7.15 -16.92
N TYR A 384 13.73 6.07 -16.53
CA TYR A 384 13.16 4.72 -16.44
C TYR A 384 12.70 4.36 -15.03
N SER A 385 12.61 5.33 -14.10
CA SER A 385 12.22 5.11 -12.70
C SER A 385 10.85 4.42 -12.56
N HIS A 386 9.93 4.66 -13.49
CA HIS A 386 8.62 4.03 -13.51
C HIS A 386 8.67 2.49 -13.64
N ILE A 387 9.75 1.94 -14.22
CA ILE A 387 9.95 0.48 -14.35
C ILE A 387 10.48 -0.10 -13.05
N VAL A 388 11.57 0.49 -12.52
CA VAL A 388 12.22 0.01 -11.29
C VAL A 388 11.29 0.14 -10.08
N THR A 389 10.58 1.28 -9.96
CA THR A 389 9.62 1.49 -8.87
C THR A 389 8.27 0.82 -9.13
N GLY A 390 7.88 0.63 -10.39
CA GLY A 390 6.69 -0.12 -10.76
C GLY A 390 6.74 -1.58 -10.29
N ALA A 391 7.94 -2.17 -10.26
CA ALA A 391 8.14 -3.50 -9.72
C ALA A 391 7.81 -3.61 -8.21
N PHE A 392 7.78 -2.50 -7.45
CA PHE A 392 7.34 -2.52 -6.04
C PHE A 392 5.89 -3.00 -5.90
N SER A 393 5.02 -2.66 -6.85
CA SER A 393 3.65 -3.18 -6.89
C SER A 393 3.63 -4.72 -6.99
N LEU A 394 4.44 -5.25 -7.91
CA LEU A 394 4.56 -6.69 -8.10
C LEU A 394 5.10 -7.36 -6.82
N MET A 395 6.13 -6.78 -6.19
CA MET A 395 6.71 -7.33 -4.97
C MET A 395 5.76 -7.25 -3.78
N LEU A 396 5.01 -6.16 -3.62
CA LEU A 396 3.97 -6.06 -2.60
C LEU A 396 2.92 -7.16 -2.77
N THR A 397 2.42 -7.34 -3.99
CA THR A 397 1.39 -8.35 -4.28
C THR A 397 1.94 -9.77 -4.16
N THR A 398 3.19 -10.00 -4.55
CA THR A 398 3.87 -11.29 -4.35
C THR A 398 4.05 -11.61 -2.86
N MET A 399 4.42 -10.62 -2.03
CA MET A 399 4.52 -10.83 -0.59
C MET A 399 3.14 -11.03 0.05
N MET A 400 2.10 -10.39 -0.45
CA MET A 400 0.72 -10.63 -0.03
C MET A 400 0.27 -12.09 -0.32
N LEU A 401 0.84 -12.72 -1.35
CA LEU A 401 0.64 -14.14 -1.64
C LEU A 401 1.53 -15.05 -0.79
N LEU A 402 2.83 -14.75 -0.69
CA LEU A 402 3.81 -15.66 -0.07
C LEU A 402 3.75 -15.63 1.46
N VAL A 403 3.48 -14.49 2.09
CA VAL A 403 3.47 -14.40 3.57
C VAL A 403 2.45 -15.33 4.20
N PRO A 404 1.18 -15.39 3.76
CA PRO A 404 0.22 -16.36 4.33
C PRO A 404 0.67 -17.82 4.15
N ILE A 405 1.27 -18.15 3.02
CA ILE A 405 1.79 -19.51 2.75
C ILE A 405 2.90 -19.85 3.74
N LEU A 406 3.88 -18.96 3.93
CA LEU A 406 5.00 -19.16 4.84
C LEU A 406 4.55 -19.23 6.31
N VAL A 407 3.62 -18.36 6.69
CA VAL A 407 3.06 -18.34 8.05
C VAL A 407 2.29 -19.63 8.30
N ASN A 408 1.42 -20.06 7.39
CA ASN A 408 0.67 -21.31 7.54
C ASN A 408 1.60 -22.54 7.58
N ALA A 409 2.63 -22.58 6.75
CA ALA A 409 3.64 -23.65 6.78
C ALA A 409 4.40 -23.72 8.12
N THR A 410 4.54 -22.58 8.82
CA THR A 410 5.22 -22.50 10.12
C THR A 410 4.30 -22.76 11.29
N LEU A 411 3.08 -22.18 11.28
CA LEU A 411 2.10 -22.31 12.36
C LEU A 411 1.36 -23.64 12.29
N GLY A 412 1.05 -24.17 11.10
CA GLY A 412 0.14 -25.29 10.94
C GLY A 412 -1.23 -24.98 11.55
N ASP A 413 -1.86 -25.99 12.16
CA ASP A 413 -3.21 -25.84 12.76
C ASP A 413 -3.19 -25.26 14.19
N GLU A 414 -2.02 -25.15 14.82
CA GLU A 414 -1.88 -24.66 16.20
C GLU A 414 -1.16 -23.30 16.24
N MET A 415 -1.77 -22.29 16.84
CA MET A 415 -1.20 -20.95 17.01
C MET A 415 -0.42 -20.82 18.33
N THR A 416 0.52 -21.74 18.60
CA THR A 416 1.34 -21.71 19.84
C THR A 416 2.37 -20.58 19.80
N VAL A 417 2.78 -20.11 20.99
CA VAL A 417 3.81 -19.07 21.17
C VAL A 417 5.13 -19.47 20.48
N ASP A 418 5.54 -20.74 20.62
CA ASP A 418 6.80 -21.25 20.03
C ASP A 418 6.79 -21.23 18.50
N ARG A 419 5.63 -21.46 17.89
CA ARG A 419 5.49 -21.38 16.43
C ARG A 419 5.53 -19.92 15.96
N TRP A 420 4.91 -19.00 16.70
CA TRP A 420 5.02 -17.57 16.43
C TRP A 420 6.45 -17.04 16.61
N GLN A 421 7.19 -17.56 17.60
CA GLN A 421 8.61 -17.26 17.75
C GLN A 421 9.39 -17.55 16.45
N ARG A 422 9.15 -18.71 15.83
CA ARG A 422 9.81 -19.06 14.55
C ARG A 422 9.44 -18.10 13.41
N VAL A 423 8.18 -17.67 13.32
CA VAL A 423 7.73 -16.68 12.33
C VAL A 423 8.47 -15.35 12.53
N PHE A 424 8.55 -14.86 13.76
CA PHE A 424 9.23 -13.62 14.09
C PHE A 424 10.73 -13.69 13.84
N LEU A 425 11.40 -14.76 14.27
CA LEU A 425 12.83 -14.95 14.04
C LEU A 425 13.15 -15.10 12.54
N GLY A 426 12.32 -15.83 11.79
CA GLY A 426 12.47 -15.94 10.34
C GLY A 426 12.32 -14.60 9.64
N THR A 427 11.37 -13.77 10.08
CA THR A 427 11.18 -12.41 9.57
C THR A 427 12.38 -11.53 9.88
N ALA A 428 12.91 -11.59 11.10
CA ALA A 428 14.12 -10.86 11.50
C ALA A 428 15.33 -11.22 10.64
N ALA A 429 15.56 -12.53 10.44
CA ALA A 429 16.63 -13.03 9.59
C ALA A 429 16.49 -12.53 8.14
N LEU A 430 15.28 -12.60 7.58
CA LEU A 430 14.97 -12.06 6.25
C LEU A 430 15.33 -10.59 6.15
N MET A 431 14.95 -9.77 7.14
CA MET A 431 15.25 -8.34 7.17
C MET A 431 16.75 -8.06 7.17
N TRP A 432 17.52 -8.75 8.01
CA TRP A 432 18.95 -8.51 8.15
C TRP A 432 19.75 -8.98 6.92
N VAL A 433 19.40 -10.14 6.36
CA VAL A 433 20.04 -10.66 5.14
C VAL A 433 19.79 -9.71 3.96
N ASN A 434 18.54 -9.30 3.76
CA ASN A 434 18.18 -8.39 2.67
C ASN A 434 18.83 -7.01 2.84
N ASN A 435 18.95 -6.50 4.07
CA ASN A 435 19.67 -5.26 4.34
C ASN A 435 21.17 -5.39 4.02
N ALA A 436 21.81 -6.51 4.36
CA ALA A 436 23.21 -6.76 4.03
C ALA A 436 23.42 -6.75 2.51
N ILE A 437 22.58 -7.46 1.75
CA ILE A 437 22.61 -7.46 0.29
C ILE A 437 22.44 -6.04 -0.27
N PHE A 438 21.46 -5.30 0.24
CA PHE A 438 21.24 -3.91 -0.17
C PHE A 438 22.48 -3.04 0.08
N CYS A 439 23.06 -3.10 1.27
CA CYS A 439 24.25 -2.31 1.62
C CYS A 439 25.48 -2.60 0.73
N VAL A 440 25.62 -3.84 0.27
CA VAL A 440 26.73 -4.24 -0.62
C VAL A 440 26.51 -3.63 -2.03
N PHE A 441 25.33 -3.85 -2.61
CA PHE A 441 25.09 -3.59 -4.03
C PHE A 441 24.45 -2.25 -4.35
N VAL A 442 23.96 -1.48 -3.35
CA VAL A 442 23.32 -0.18 -3.61
C VAL A 442 24.30 0.82 -4.23
N GLN A 443 23.80 1.55 -5.23
CA GLN A 443 24.45 2.68 -5.88
C GLN A 443 23.59 3.93 -5.74
N ALA A 444 24.22 5.10 -5.77
CA ALA A 444 23.52 6.39 -5.77
C ALA A 444 23.64 7.09 -7.12
N GLU A 445 24.63 6.70 -7.92
CA GLU A 445 24.83 7.24 -9.26
C GLU A 445 23.87 6.60 -10.26
N PRO A 446 23.40 7.37 -11.25
CA PRO A 446 22.57 6.83 -12.31
C PRO A 446 23.30 5.72 -13.08
N CYS A 447 22.58 4.65 -13.41
CA CYS A 447 23.13 3.54 -14.16
C CYS A 447 23.46 3.96 -15.61
N HIS A 448 24.49 3.35 -16.22
CA HIS A 448 24.99 3.64 -17.57
C HIS A 448 23.89 3.65 -18.65
N TRP A 449 22.87 2.81 -18.53
CA TRP A 449 21.75 2.75 -19.48
C TRP A 449 20.80 3.96 -19.37
N THR A 450 21.02 4.86 -18.40
CA THR A 450 20.29 6.13 -18.28
C THR A 450 20.98 7.29 -19.01
N GLU A 451 22.23 7.09 -19.48
CA GLU A 451 22.99 8.12 -20.17
C GLU A 451 22.50 8.26 -21.62
N THR A 452 22.41 9.50 -22.10
CA THR A 452 22.17 9.80 -23.51
C THR A 452 23.52 9.81 -24.24
N PRO A 453 23.68 9.10 -25.37
CA PRO A 453 24.95 9.09 -26.12
C PRO A 453 25.39 10.43 -26.71
N ASP A 454 24.60 11.49 -26.60
CA ASP A 454 24.86 12.78 -27.27
C ASP A 454 25.52 13.84 -26.36
N ALA A 455 26.21 13.46 -25.28
CA ALA A 455 26.99 14.40 -24.47
C ALA A 455 28.47 14.54 -24.91
N THR A 456 28.85 13.94 -26.02
CA THR A 456 30.16 14.18 -26.66
C THR A 456 30.01 15.13 -27.84
N VAL A 457 29.55 16.38 -27.59
CA VAL A 457 29.92 17.48 -28.45
C VAL A 457 31.29 17.93 -27.97
N THR A 458 32.33 17.38 -28.58
CA THR A 458 33.69 17.89 -28.57
C THR A 458 33.66 19.36 -28.99
N PHE A 459 33.94 20.25 -28.04
CA PHE A 459 34.43 21.57 -28.37
C PHE A 459 35.83 21.40 -28.94
N THR A 460 35.95 21.43 -30.27
CA THR A 460 37.17 21.79 -30.98
C THR A 460 37.22 23.28 -31.20
#